data_36e6a8e7b5625a44554b8e051fc39158
#
_entry.id   36e6a8e7b5625a44554b8e051fc39158
#
_cell.length_a   1.000
_cell.length_b   1.000
_cell.length_c   1.000
_cell.angle_alpha   90.00
_cell.angle_beta   90.00
_cell.angle_gamma   90.00
#
_symmetry.space_group_name_H-M   'P 1'
#
loop_
_entity.id
_entity.type
_entity.pdbx_description
1 polymer ?
#
loop_
_entity_poly.entity_id
_entity_poly.type
_entity_poly.pdbx_seq_one_letter_code
_entity_poly.pdbx_strand_id
1 'polypeptide(L)' 'MEDEVARIEIDSFDKLSIVDFSIVGKTLVAIDIRNISNMEDKRRVMDFVTGLSIGRGCSIRQINKDGVYLLNPGGSNS' A
#
# COMPACT_ATOMS: atom_id res chain seq x y z
N MET A 1 18.67 11.05 2.76
CA MET A 1 18.16 11.08 2.83
C MET A 1 17.31 10.98 2.85
N GLU A 2 16.81 10.82 2.70
CA GLU A 2 15.97 10.88 2.85
C GLU A 2 15.04 10.17 2.64
N ASP A 3 14.14 10.15 3.13
CA ASP A 3 13.11 9.32 3.05
C ASP A 3 12.32 9.61 1.90
N GLU A 4 12.23 8.81 0.94
CA GLU A 4 11.39 8.97 -0.17
C GLU A 4 10.17 8.15 -0.01
N VAL A 5 9.01 8.68 -0.30
CA VAL A 5 7.76 7.97 -0.25
C VAL A 5 7.29 7.74 -1.67
N ALA A 6 7.16 6.49 -2.05
CA ALA A 6 6.62 6.16 -3.35
C ALA A 6 5.11 6.29 -3.26
N ARG A 7 4.52 7.11 -4.11
CA ARG A 7 3.10 7.32 -4.08
C ARG A 7 2.47 6.57 -5.23
N ILE A 8 1.57 5.67 -4.93
CA ILE A 8 0.95 4.84 -5.94
C ILE A 8 -0.55 4.99 -5.89
N GLU A 9 -1.13 5.42 -7.00
CA GLU A 9 -2.57 5.47 -7.11
C GLU A 9 -3.02 4.17 -7.72
N ILE A 10 -3.88 3.46 -7.04
CA ILE A 10 -4.37 2.20 -7.53
C ILE A 10 -5.80 2.37 -7.98
N ASP A 11 -6.03 2.32 -9.27
CA ASP A 11 -7.36 2.41 -9.81
C ASP A 11 -7.80 1.07 -10.38
N SER A 12 -6.92 0.09 -10.41
CA SER A 12 -7.28 -1.24 -10.86
C SER A 12 -6.36 -2.26 -10.22
N PHE A 13 -6.78 -3.49 -10.26
CA PHE A 13 -6.02 -4.59 -9.68
C PHE A 13 -4.66 -4.76 -10.33
N ASP A 14 -4.52 -4.32 -11.57
CA ASP A 14 -3.27 -4.49 -12.29
C ASP A 14 -2.10 -3.73 -11.68
N LYS A 15 -2.38 -2.70 -10.91
CA LYS A 15 -1.32 -1.89 -10.35
C LYS A 15 -0.73 -2.46 -9.07
N LEU A 16 -1.24 -3.59 -8.61
CA LEU A 16 -0.77 -4.14 -7.35
C LEU A 16 0.64 -4.67 -7.43
N SER A 17 1.10 -5.06 -8.62
CA SER A 17 2.46 -5.52 -8.76
C SER A 17 3.47 -4.42 -8.44
N ILE A 18 3.08 -3.17 -8.71
CA ILE A 18 3.97 -2.05 -8.42
C ILE A 18 4.15 -1.90 -6.91
N VAL A 19 3.09 -2.18 -6.15
CA VAL A 19 3.17 -2.11 -4.70
C VAL A 19 4.17 -3.12 -4.18
N ASP A 20 4.08 -4.35 -4.66
CA ASP A 20 4.99 -5.39 -4.22
C ASP A 20 6.43 -5.03 -4.53
N PHE A 21 6.65 -4.49 -5.74
CA PHE A 21 7.99 -4.12 -6.16
C PHE A 21 8.56 -3.02 -5.28
N SER A 22 7.74 -2.06 -4.91
CA SER A 22 8.18 -0.95 -4.08
C SER A 22 8.51 -1.42 -2.68
N ILE A 23 7.76 -2.36 -2.16
CA ILE A 23 8.00 -2.90 -0.83
C ILE A 23 9.33 -3.65 -0.80
N VAL A 24 9.61 -4.40 -1.86
CA VAL A 24 10.86 -5.12 -1.95
C VAL A 24 12.03 -4.14 -1.92
N GLY A 25 11.85 -2.97 -2.51
CA GLY A 25 12.89 -1.95 -2.50
C GLY A 25 13.00 -1.22 -1.18
N LYS A 26 12.15 -1.56 -0.21
CA LYS A 26 12.18 -0.97 1.12
C LYS A 26 11.93 0.52 1.12
N THR A 27 11.07 0.98 0.23
CA THR A 27 10.67 2.37 0.17
C THR A 27 9.35 2.51 0.90
N LEU A 28 9.16 3.62 1.59
CA LEU A 28 7.84 3.91 2.13
C LEU A 28 6.85 4.04 0.98
N VAL A 29 5.71 3.42 1.10
CA VAL A 29 4.76 3.40 0.01
C VAL A 29 3.42 3.94 0.48
N ALA A 30 2.97 5.00 -0.15
CA ALA A 30 1.64 5.55 0.10
C ALA A 30 0.71 5.04 -0.99
N ILE A 31 -0.32 4.33 -0.61
CA ILE A 31 -1.26 3.74 -1.54
C ILE A 31 -2.56 4.49 -1.49
N ASP A 32 -2.99 4.98 -2.64
CA ASP A 32 -4.23 5.74 -2.75
C ASP A 32 -5.23 4.92 -3.54
N ILE A 33 -6.29 4.49 -2.89
CA ILE A 33 -7.30 3.68 -3.55
C ILE A 33 -8.61 4.45 -3.73
N ARG A 34 -8.57 5.76 -3.61
CA ARG A 34 -9.78 6.56 -3.68
C ARG A 34 -10.43 6.55 -5.05
N ASN A 35 -9.66 6.25 -6.09
CA ASN A 35 -10.20 6.24 -7.43
C ASN A 35 -10.85 4.93 -7.83
N ILE A 36 -10.86 3.96 -6.95
CA ILE A 36 -11.57 2.73 -7.22
C ILE A 36 -13.04 2.97 -6.88
N SER A 37 -13.89 2.92 -7.89
CA SER A 37 -15.27 3.26 -7.65
C SER A 37 -16.10 2.10 -7.11
N ASN A 38 -15.69 0.90 -7.35
CA ASN A 38 -16.46 -0.27 -6.93
C ASN A 38 -16.01 -0.73 -5.55
N MET A 39 -16.93 -0.79 -4.62
CA MET A 39 -16.60 -1.15 -3.24
C MET A 39 -16.00 -2.54 -3.13
N GLU A 40 -16.46 -3.45 -3.96
CA GLU A 40 -15.95 -4.80 -3.92
C GLU A 40 -14.50 -4.85 -4.37
N ASP A 41 -14.18 -4.08 -5.38
CA ASP A 41 -12.80 -4.01 -5.85
C ASP A 41 -11.91 -3.35 -4.82
N LYS A 42 -12.41 -2.34 -4.15
CA LYS A 42 -11.68 -1.68 -3.10
C LYS A 42 -11.32 -2.66 -2.00
N ARG A 43 -12.28 -3.48 -1.61
CA ARG A 43 -12.06 -4.47 -0.59
C ARG A 43 -11.03 -5.50 -1.02
N ARG A 44 -11.13 -5.96 -2.26
CA ARG A 44 -10.17 -6.92 -2.78
C ARG A 44 -8.77 -6.37 -2.79
N VAL A 45 -8.61 -5.14 -3.21
CA VAL A 45 -7.30 -4.50 -3.24
C VAL A 45 -6.75 -4.40 -1.83
N MET A 46 -7.59 -4.01 -0.88
CA MET A 46 -7.12 -3.87 0.49
C MET A 46 -6.79 -5.20 1.13
N ASP A 47 -7.55 -6.25 0.80
CA ASP A 47 -7.24 -7.58 1.29
C ASP A 47 -5.89 -8.03 0.79
N PHE A 48 -5.61 -7.77 -0.48
CA PHE A 48 -4.34 -8.14 -1.07
C PHE A 48 -3.19 -7.35 -0.43
N VAL A 49 -3.39 -6.05 -0.27
CA VAL A 49 -2.35 -5.19 0.29
C VAL A 49 -2.07 -5.56 1.74
N THR A 50 -3.10 -5.87 2.50
CA THR A 50 -2.94 -6.27 3.88
C THR A 50 -2.17 -7.59 3.97
N GLY A 51 -2.54 -8.55 3.14
CA GLY A 51 -1.84 -9.82 3.12
C GLY A 51 -0.39 -9.68 2.71
N LEU A 52 -0.15 -8.82 1.72
CA LEU A 52 1.20 -8.56 1.27
C LEU A 52 2.03 -7.93 2.39
N SER A 53 1.44 -6.98 3.11
CA SER A 53 2.13 -6.33 4.21
C SER A 53 2.54 -7.33 5.28
N ILE A 54 1.63 -8.21 5.64
CA ILE A 54 1.91 -9.21 6.65
C ILE A 54 3.01 -10.14 6.15
N GLY A 55 2.90 -10.57 4.91
CA GLY A 55 3.88 -11.51 4.37
C GLY A 55 5.26 -10.94 4.25
N ARG A 56 5.37 -9.62 4.12
CA ARG A 56 6.67 -8.98 3.99
C ARG A 56 7.15 -8.34 5.28
N GLY A 57 6.39 -8.45 6.34
CA GLY A 57 6.78 -7.84 7.61
C GLY A 57 6.66 -6.34 7.62
N CYS A 58 5.75 -5.80 6.84
CA CYS A 58 5.55 -4.36 6.79
C CYS A 58 4.51 -3.94 7.79
N SER A 59 4.56 -2.70 8.21
CA SER A 59 3.43 -2.13 8.95
C SER A 59 2.57 -1.36 7.97
N ILE A 60 1.27 -1.32 8.25
CA ILE A 60 0.33 -0.61 7.40
C ILE A 60 -0.52 0.28 8.27
N ARG A 61 -0.77 1.50 7.81
CA ARG A 61 -1.50 2.46 8.60
C ARG A 61 -2.38 3.28 7.68
N GLN A 62 -3.61 3.51 8.08
CA GLN A 62 -4.50 4.35 7.30
C GLN A 62 -4.21 5.80 7.62
N ILE A 63 -3.91 6.60 6.59
CA ILE A 63 -3.61 7.99 6.77
C ILE A 63 -4.85 8.84 6.61
N ASN A 64 -5.76 8.39 5.76
CA ASN A 64 -6.89 9.21 5.41
C ASN A 64 -8.12 8.34 5.34
N LYS A 65 -9.23 8.79 5.86
CA LYS A 65 -10.45 8.01 5.88
C LYS A 65 -10.96 7.67 4.49
N ASP A 66 -10.58 8.45 3.51
CA ASP A 66 -11.07 8.24 2.16
C ASP A 66 -10.38 7.09 1.46
N GLY A 67 -9.27 6.63 1.94
CA GLY A 67 -8.62 5.49 1.34
C GLY A 67 -7.17 5.69 0.97
N VAL A 68 -6.41 6.33 1.83
CA VAL A 68 -4.96 6.45 1.63
C VAL A 68 -4.28 5.72 2.76
N TYR A 69 -3.39 4.80 2.42
CA TYR A 69 -2.70 3.97 3.40
C TYR A 69 -1.19 4.09 3.22
N LEU A 70 -0.48 3.98 4.31
CA LEU A 70 0.97 4.04 4.28
C LEU A 70 1.54 2.69 4.66
N LEU A 71 2.41 2.16 3.81
CA LEU A 71 3.11 0.92 4.07
C LEU A 71 4.56 1.22 4.40
N ASN A 72 5.02 0.70 5.50
CA ASN A 72 6.40 0.92 5.92
C ASN A 72 7.12 -0.41 5.99
N PRO A 73 7.94 -0.74 5.00
CA PRO A 73 8.59 -2.04 4.96
C PRO A 73 9.55 -2.29 6.10
N GLY A 74 10.10 -1.24 6.66
CA GLY A 74 11.04 -1.44 7.72
C GLY A 74 10.52 -1.14 9.07
N GLY A 75 9.22 -0.86 9.18
CA GLY A 75 8.73 -0.28 10.38
C GLY A 75 8.32 -1.16 11.48
N SER A 76 8.35 -2.42 11.23
CA SER A 76 7.78 -3.27 12.21
C SER A 76 8.57 -3.31 13.45
N ASN A 77 9.79 -2.91 13.44
CA ASN A 77 10.51 -3.07 14.54
C ASN A 77 10.56 -1.95 15.30
N SER A 78 9.97 -1.17 15.09
CA SER A 78 10.06 -0.10 15.82
C SER A 78 9.87 -0.05 16.93
#